data_83bcb6cc8de42436572bb18cfb3a3cf4
#
_entry.id   83bcb6cc8de42436572bb18cfb3a3cf4
#
_cell.length_a   1.000
_cell.length_b   1.000
_cell.length_c   1.000
_cell.angle_alpha   90.00
_cell.angle_beta   90.00
_cell.angle_gamma   90.00
#
_symmetry.space_group_name_H-M   'P 1'
#
loop_
_entity.id
_entity.type
_entity.pdbx_description
1 polymer ?
#
loop_
_entity_poly.entity_id
_entity_poly.type
_entity_poly.pdbx_seq_one_letter_code
_entity_poly.pdbx_strand_id
1 'polypeptide(L)'
;QSVELLSTEEQDWLRQHGAIRIGFLNHDTGISNFDIQTGDVTGVLTDYVVYATNCLGDNALHFDLHGFDTQLEQLQALQNGEIDLIFHTSQNPRAAEENGLALSNTVLSFSQAALTTKNYFNELEPNTAAIPKNDFSLKQYLSYNYPKWTILEYPSANDAIKAMRTGSADCYVMRAG
;
A
#
# COMPACT_ATOMS: atom_id res chain seq x y z
N GLN A 1 23.43 -5.78 26.37
CA GLN A 1 22.62 -6.97 26.12
C GLN A 1 21.87 -6.71 24.83
N SER A 2 22.26 -7.42 23.76
CA SER A 2 21.44 -7.45 22.53
C SER A 2 20.11 -8.11 22.91
N VAL A 3 19.01 -7.39 22.72
CA VAL A 3 17.68 -7.98 22.82
C VAL A 3 17.57 -8.96 21.62
N GLU A 4 17.46 -10.26 21.89
CA GLU A 4 17.11 -11.21 20.86
C GLU A 4 15.68 -10.89 20.41
N LEU A 5 15.54 -10.34 19.22
CA LEU A 5 14.24 -9.95 18.62
C LEU A 5 13.47 -11.15 18.08
N LEU A 6 14.16 -12.27 17.82
CA LEU A 6 13.59 -13.50 17.29
C LEU A 6 13.82 -14.66 18.26
N SER A 7 12.81 -15.48 18.46
CA SER A 7 12.93 -16.75 19.17
C SER A 7 13.82 -17.73 18.40
N THR A 8 14.29 -18.78 19.06
CA THR A 8 15.07 -19.84 18.41
C THR A 8 14.28 -20.52 17.29
N GLU A 9 12.97 -20.72 17.49
CA GLU A 9 12.07 -21.32 16.50
C GLU A 9 11.92 -20.45 15.25
N GLU A 10 11.80 -19.13 15.43
CA GLU A 10 11.74 -18.17 14.32
C GLU A 10 13.06 -18.12 13.55
N GLN A 11 14.19 -18.16 14.25
CA GLN A 11 15.51 -18.23 13.61
C GLN A 11 15.71 -19.54 12.83
N ASP A 12 15.25 -20.66 13.35
CA ASP A 12 15.31 -21.96 12.69
C ASP A 12 14.41 -21.98 11.45
N TRP A 13 13.22 -21.41 11.56
CA TRP A 13 12.31 -21.26 10.42
C TRP A 13 12.95 -20.41 9.31
N LEU A 14 13.51 -19.25 9.63
CA LEU A 14 14.18 -18.39 8.64
C LEU A 14 15.34 -19.11 7.95
N ARG A 15 16.15 -19.87 8.70
CA ARG A 15 17.26 -20.65 8.11
C ARG A 15 16.77 -21.71 7.10
N GLN A 16 15.64 -22.32 7.38
CA GLN A 16 15.04 -23.34 6.50
C GLN A 16 14.28 -22.76 5.32
N HIS A 17 13.58 -21.64 5.55
CA HIS A 17 12.77 -20.97 4.54
C HIS A 17 13.63 -20.19 3.53
N GLY A 18 14.72 -19.60 3.98
CA GLY A 18 15.57 -18.71 3.20
C GLY A 18 15.04 -17.28 3.17
N ALA A 19 14.94 -16.67 1.99
CA ALA A 19 14.44 -15.31 1.85
C ALA A 19 12.92 -15.22 2.07
N ILE A 20 12.49 -14.15 2.73
CA ILE A 20 11.07 -13.79 2.83
C ILE A 20 10.63 -13.12 1.52
N ARG A 21 9.67 -13.70 0.85
CA ARG A 21 9.15 -13.22 -0.44
C ARG A 21 8.05 -12.22 -0.21
N ILE A 22 8.31 -10.97 -0.61
CA ILE A 22 7.36 -9.85 -0.46
C ILE A 22 6.72 -9.55 -1.81
N GLY A 23 5.39 -9.67 -1.89
CA GLY A 23 4.63 -9.17 -3.02
C GLY A 23 4.33 -7.68 -2.88
N PHE A 24 4.60 -6.90 -3.91
CA PHE A 24 4.31 -5.46 -3.95
C PHE A 24 3.65 -5.07 -5.28
N LEU A 25 3.01 -3.90 -5.32
CA LEU A 25 2.46 -3.35 -6.56
C LEU A 25 3.53 -2.56 -7.31
N ASN A 26 3.69 -2.84 -8.61
CA ASN A 26 4.68 -2.20 -9.48
C ASN A 26 4.52 -0.67 -9.53
N HIS A 27 3.29 -0.18 -9.35
CA HIS A 27 2.97 1.25 -9.41
C HIS A 27 1.97 1.62 -8.33
N ASP A 28 2.45 1.82 -7.09
CA ASP A 28 1.65 2.38 -6.00
C ASP A 28 2.35 3.63 -5.45
N THR A 29 1.80 4.79 -5.77
CA THR A 29 2.40 6.11 -5.56
C THR A 29 2.94 6.29 -4.14
N GLY A 30 4.25 6.50 -4.02
CA GLY A 30 4.96 6.72 -2.77
C GLY A 30 5.20 5.46 -1.93
N ILE A 31 4.54 4.36 -2.22
CA ILE A 31 4.66 3.09 -1.49
C ILE A 31 5.66 2.16 -2.17
N SER A 32 5.43 1.86 -3.44
CA SER A 32 6.30 1.03 -4.24
C SER A 32 6.22 1.43 -5.71
N ASN A 33 7.37 1.55 -6.35
CA ASN A 33 7.46 1.82 -7.77
C ASN A 33 8.60 0.99 -8.36
N PHE A 34 8.28 0.20 -9.37
CA PHE A 34 9.25 -0.59 -10.12
C PHE A 34 9.60 0.14 -11.43
N ASP A 35 10.90 0.40 -11.61
CA ASP A 35 11.42 0.94 -12.86
C ASP A 35 11.86 -0.20 -13.77
N ILE A 36 11.12 -0.44 -14.84
CA ILE A 36 11.42 -1.51 -15.80
C ILE A 36 12.74 -1.29 -16.56
N GLN A 37 13.24 -0.06 -16.63
CA GLN A 37 14.48 0.24 -17.34
C GLN A 37 15.71 -0.06 -16.50
N THR A 38 15.65 0.25 -15.21
CA THR A 38 16.78 0.03 -14.28
C THR A 38 16.63 -1.26 -13.49
N GLY A 39 15.41 -1.78 -13.34
CA GLY A 39 15.11 -2.91 -12.46
C GLY A 39 15.01 -2.53 -10.98
N ASP A 40 15.06 -1.23 -10.67
CA ASP A 40 15.03 -0.75 -9.29
C ASP A 40 13.61 -0.69 -8.75
N VAL A 41 13.50 -0.99 -7.46
CA VAL A 41 12.29 -0.74 -6.67
C VAL A 41 12.54 0.43 -5.74
N THR A 42 11.63 1.40 -5.72
CA THR A 42 11.72 2.60 -4.87
C THR A 42 10.44 2.80 -4.09
N GLY A 43 10.49 3.61 -3.03
CA GLY A 43 9.35 3.95 -2.18
C GLY A 43 9.50 3.43 -0.74
N VAL A 44 8.46 3.60 0.06
CA VAL A 44 8.45 3.22 1.48
C VAL A 44 8.76 1.72 1.70
N LEU A 45 8.41 0.87 0.74
CA LEU A 45 8.75 -0.56 0.79
C LEU A 45 10.25 -0.78 0.98
N THR A 46 11.09 -0.11 0.17
CA THR A 46 12.55 -0.28 0.25
C THR A 46 13.11 0.28 1.54
N ASP A 47 12.60 1.40 2.03
CA ASP A 47 12.99 1.96 3.31
C ASP A 47 12.64 0.99 4.46
N TYR A 48 11.46 0.37 4.40
CA TYR A 48 11.05 -0.62 5.39
C TYR A 48 11.91 -1.88 5.37
N VAL A 49 12.25 -2.40 4.19
CA VAL A 49 13.14 -3.56 4.02
C VAL A 49 14.52 -3.27 4.60
N VAL A 50 15.10 -2.11 4.29
CA VAL A 50 16.39 -1.68 4.85
C VAL A 50 16.31 -1.58 6.38
N TYR A 51 15.26 -0.97 6.91
CA TYR A 51 15.05 -0.84 8.35
C TYR A 51 14.95 -2.22 9.03
N ALA A 52 14.12 -3.13 8.49
CA ALA A 52 13.93 -4.47 9.05
C ALA A 52 15.23 -5.28 9.05
N THR A 53 16.00 -5.23 7.96
CA THR A 53 17.30 -5.87 7.84
C THR A 53 18.27 -5.34 8.90
N ASN A 54 18.33 -4.02 9.08
CA ASN A 54 19.20 -3.40 10.08
C ASN A 54 18.81 -3.73 11.53
N CYS A 55 17.51 -3.86 11.81
CA CYS A 55 17.04 -4.22 13.15
C CYS A 55 17.44 -5.64 13.57
N LEU A 56 17.49 -6.58 12.62
CA LEU A 56 17.71 -8.00 12.89
C LEU A 56 19.15 -8.45 12.63
N GLY A 57 19.99 -7.55 12.08
CA GLY A 57 21.41 -7.81 11.78
C GLY A 57 21.62 -8.55 10.46
N ASP A 58 22.82 -8.41 9.92
CA ASP A 58 23.19 -8.71 8.53
C ASP A 58 22.99 -10.17 8.05
N ASN A 59 22.78 -11.11 8.96
CA ASN A 59 22.74 -12.53 8.61
C ASN A 59 21.40 -13.23 8.86
N ALA A 60 20.40 -12.52 9.39
CA ALA A 60 19.18 -13.17 9.84
C ALA A 60 18.00 -13.04 8.87
N LEU A 61 17.96 -11.99 8.06
CA LEU A 61 16.78 -11.68 7.25
C LEU A 61 17.17 -11.27 5.83
N HIS A 62 16.69 -12.04 4.86
CA HIS A 62 16.77 -11.72 3.45
C HIS A 62 15.36 -11.54 2.88
N PHE A 63 15.19 -10.58 1.98
CA PHE A 63 13.93 -10.32 1.33
C PHE A 63 14.06 -10.43 -0.18
N ASP A 64 13.12 -11.16 -0.80
CA ASP A 64 12.93 -11.21 -2.24
C ASP A 64 11.69 -10.41 -2.61
N LEU A 65 11.83 -9.41 -3.47
CA LEU A 65 10.76 -8.52 -3.88
C LEU A 65 10.12 -9.01 -5.18
N HIS A 66 8.81 -9.25 -5.16
CA HIS A 66 8.02 -9.73 -6.28
C HIS A 66 6.98 -8.68 -6.66
N GLY A 67 7.13 -8.07 -7.85
CA GLY A 67 6.22 -7.03 -8.35
C GLY A 67 5.00 -7.61 -9.06
N PHE A 68 3.85 -7.00 -8.82
CA PHE A 68 2.56 -7.34 -9.44
C PHE A 68 1.90 -6.08 -10.01
N ASP A 69 1.17 -6.23 -11.11
CA ASP A 69 0.45 -5.10 -11.71
C ASP A 69 -0.89 -4.86 -11.03
N THR A 70 -1.49 -5.87 -10.40
CA THR A 70 -2.80 -5.78 -9.76
C THR A 70 -2.79 -6.40 -8.35
N GLN A 71 -3.68 -5.87 -7.50
CA GLN A 71 -3.90 -6.44 -6.16
C GLN A 71 -4.44 -7.88 -6.22
N LEU A 72 -5.19 -8.22 -7.27
CA LEU A 72 -5.74 -9.56 -7.44
C LEU A 72 -4.62 -10.58 -7.69
N GLU A 73 -3.68 -10.27 -8.59
CA GLU A 73 -2.51 -11.14 -8.84
C GLU A 73 -1.67 -11.33 -7.59
N GLN A 74 -1.43 -10.25 -6.86
CA GLN A 74 -0.69 -10.25 -5.60
C GLN A 74 -1.37 -11.15 -4.55
N LEU A 75 -2.70 -11.06 -4.40
CA LEU A 75 -3.47 -11.89 -3.49
C LEU A 75 -3.43 -13.36 -3.90
N GLN A 76 -3.59 -13.65 -5.19
CA GLN A 76 -3.51 -15.02 -5.71
C GLN A 76 -2.13 -15.64 -5.47
N ALA A 77 -1.06 -14.88 -5.67
CA ALA A 77 0.31 -15.33 -5.40
C ALA A 77 0.52 -15.67 -3.92
N LEU A 78 -0.06 -14.87 -2.99
CA LEU A 78 -0.03 -15.18 -1.56
C LEU A 78 -0.81 -16.46 -1.24
N GLN A 79 -2.02 -16.61 -1.76
CA GLN A 79 -2.86 -17.79 -1.55
C GLN A 79 -2.23 -19.08 -2.12
N ASN A 80 -1.47 -18.95 -3.21
CA ASN A 80 -0.75 -20.06 -3.84
C ASN A 80 0.59 -20.37 -3.14
N GLY A 81 1.03 -19.56 -2.17
CA GLY A 81 2.33 -19.73 -1.51
C GLY A 81 3.53 -19.33 -2.37
N GLU A 82 3.31 -18.52 -3.41
CA GLU A 82 4.38 -17.98 -4.27
C GLU A 82 5.11 -16.82 -3.58
N ILE A 83 4.43 -16.11 -2.71
CA ILE A 83 4.96 -15.08 -1.81
C ILE A 83 4.52 -15.36 -0.37
N ASP A 84 5.23 -14.78 0.59
CA ASP A 84 4.99 -15.00 2.02
C ASP A 84 4.16 -13.89 2.64
N LEU A 85 4.28 -12.67 2.12
CA LEU A 85 3.51 -11.52 2.57
C LEU A 85 3.26 -10.52 1.45
N ILE A 86 2.22 -9.74 1.63
CA ILE A 86 1.86 -8.60 0.79
C ILE A 86 2.30 -7.30 1.49
N PHE A 87 3.04 -6.46 0.79
CA PHE A 87 3.26 -5.07 1.16
C PHE A 87 2.59 -4.17 0.13
N HIS A 88 1.59 -3.41 0.47
CA HIS A 88 0.87 -3.33 1.74
C HIS A 88 -0.61 -3.64 1.52
N THR A 89 -1.35 -3.76 2.59
CA THR A 89 -2.81 -3.87 2.55
C THR A 89 -3.44 -2.94 3.58
N SER A 90 -4.72 -2.64 3.40
CA SER A 90 -5.48 -1.86 4.39
C SER A 90 -5.71 -2.66 5.65
N GLN A 91 -5.77 -1.98 6.79
CA GLN A 91 -6.15 -2.55 8.09
C GLN A 91 -7.66 -2.82 8.14
N ASN A 92 -8.10 -3.81 7.36
CA ASN A 92 -9.48 -4.29 7.34
C ASN A 92 -9.53 -5.76 7.78
N PRO A 93 -9.75 -6.05 9.08
CA PRO A 93 -9.75 -7.41 9.61
C PRO A 93 -10.77 -8.32 8.92
N ARG A 94 -11.95 -7.78 8.59
CA ARG A 94 -13.00 -8.56 7.92
C ARG A 94 -12.59 -8.98 6.52
N ALA A 95 -12.04 -8.06 5.73
CA ALA A 95 -11.56 -8.38 4.39
C ALA A 95 -10.39 -9.37 4.43
N ALA A 96 -9.51 -9.28 5.43
CA ALA A 96 -8.44 -10.24 5.62
C ALA A 96 -9.00 -11.63 5.95
N GLU A 97 -9.92 -11.74 6.90
CA GLU A 97 -10.55 -13.01 7.28
C GLU A 97 -11.29 -13.65 6.10
N GLU A 98 -12.09 -12.88 5.34
CA GLU A 98 -12.80 -13.34 4.14
C GLU A 98 -11.85 -13.91 3.07
N ASN A 99 -10.60 -13.44 3.03
CA ASN A 99 -9.56 -13.93 2.11
C ASN A 99 -8.60 -14.95 2.74
N GLY A 100 -8.83 -15.37 3.98
CA GLY A 100 -7.98 -16.32 4.69
C GLY A 100 -6.59 -15.76 5.04
N LEU A 101 -6.49 -14.44 5.28
CA LEU A 101 -5.25 -13.73 5.56
C LEU A 101 -5.13 -13.38 7.03
N ALA A 102 -3.89 -13.28 7.51
CA ALA A 102 -3.55 -12.67 8.78
C ALA A 102 -3.01 -11.26 8.54
N LEU A 103 -3.43 -10.30 9.37
CA LEU A 103 -2.87 -8.95 9.37
C LEU A 103 -1.73 -8.84 10.38
N SER A 104 -0.65 -8.18 9.98
CA SER A 104 0.39 -7.73 10.91
C SER A 104 -0.08 -6.55 11.74
N ASN A 105 0.73 -6.12 12.69
CA ASN A 105 0.57 -4.79 13.29
C ASN A 105 0.70 -3.71 12.21
N THR A 106 0.07 -2.55 12.45
CA THR A 106 0.18 -1.41 11.55
C THR A 106 1.63 -0.96 11.42
N VAL A 107 2.15 -0.99 10.20
CA VAL A 107 3.53 -0.57 9.89
C VAL A 107 3.58 0.85 9.32
N LEU A 108 2.48 1.32 8.73
CA LEU A 108 2.34 2.64 8.11
C LEU A 108 0.98 3.23 8.46
N SER A 109 0.95 4.54 8.66
CA SER A 109 -0.29 5.28 8.86
C SER A 109 -0.25 6.56 8.02
N PHE A 110 -1.29 6.78 7.25
CA PHE A 110 -1.44 7.96 6.42
C PHE A 110 -2.72 8.71 6.81
N SER A 111 -2.63 10.02 6.84
CA SER A 111 -3.81 10.89 6.85
C SER A 111 -4.27 11.16 5.42
N GLN A 112 -5.55 11.38 5.23
CA GLN A 112 -6.09 11.85 3.96
C GLN A 112 -6.61 13.26 4.12
N ALA A 113 -6.47 14.06 3.07
CA ALA A 113 -7.01 15.40 3.00
C ALA A 113 -7.83 15.56 1.70
N ALA A 114 -9.00 16.15 1.81
CA ALA A 114 -9.81 16.54 0.67
C ALA A 114 -9.71 18.06 0.49
N LEU A 115 -9.24 18.49 -0.69
CA LEU A 115 -9.26 19.88 -1.12
C LEU A 115 -10.49 20.11 -1.99
N THR A 116 -11.19 21.23 -1.76
CA THR A 116 -12.36 21.63 -2.54
C THR A 116 -12.38 23.13 -2.74
N THR A 117 -13.03 23.56 -3.82
CA THR A 117 -13.35 24.97 -4.06
C THR A 117 -14.75 25.35 -3.57
N LYS A 118 -15.51 24.38 -3.08
CA LYS A 118 -16.85 24.62 -2.55
C LYS A 118 -16.79 25.31 -1.17
N ASN A 119 -17.66 26.29 -0.97
CA ASN A 119 -17.81 26.93 0.36
C ASN A 119 -18.37 26.00 1.43
N TYR A 120 -19.06 24.96 0.99
CA TYR A 120 -19.62 23.90 1.85
C TYR A 120 -19.27 22.54 1.26
N PHE A 121 -18.72 21.68 2.08
CA PHE A 121 -18.40 20.29 1.72
C PHE A 121 -18.86 19.37 2.84
N ASN A 122 -19.69 18.38 2.51
CA ASN A 122 -20.16 17.37 3.45
C ASN A 122 -19.72 15.99 2.96
N GLU A 123 -18.84 15.36 3.70
CA GLU A 123 -18.29 14.03 3.37
C GLU A 123 -19.33 12.90 3.44
N LEU A 124 -20.45 13.09 4.13
CA LEU A 124 -21.51 12.10 4.26
C LEU A 124 -22.46 12.06 3.05
N GLU A 125 -22.38 13.07 2.20
CA GLU A 125 -23.17 13.15 0.98
C GLU A 125 -22.45 12.49 -0.21
N PRO A 126 -23.16 12.16 -1.31
CA PRO A 126 -22.51 11.75 -2.54
C PRO A 126 -21.60 12.87 -3.08
N ASN A 127 -20.32 12.54 -3.28
CA ASN A 127 -19.34 13.45 -3.85
C ASN A 127 -18.61 12.76 -5.01
N THR A 128 -18.04 13.56 -5.89
CA THR A 128 -17.09 13.08 -6.90
C THR A 128 -15.69 13.46 -6.49
N ALA A 129 -14.85 12.46 -6.19
CA ALA A 129 -13.48 12.63 -5.78
C ALA A 129 -12.52 12.40 -6.95
N ALA A 130 -11.67 13.37 -7.22
CA ALA A 130 -10.55 13.23 -8.16
C ALA A 130 -9.32 12.74 -7.40
N ILE A 131 -8.67 11.68 -7.91
CA ILE A 131 -7.43 11.13 -7.38
C ILE A 131 -6.43 10.86 -8.52
N PRO A 132 -5.12 10.82 -8.25
CA PRO A 132 -4.16 10.34 -9.23
C PRO A 132 -4.36 8.85 -9.53
N LYS A 133 -4.06 8.43 -10.75
CA LYS A 133 -3.94 7.00 -11.10
C LYS A 133 -2.86 6.33 -10.26
N ASN A 134 -3.01 5.02 -10.09
CA ASN A 134 -2.06 4.17 -9.38
C ASN A 134 -1.89 4.52 -7.88
N ASP A 135 -2.83 5.25 -7.29
CA ASP A 135 -2.94 5.37 -5.84
C ASP A 135 -3.96 4.35 -5.31
N PHE A 136 -3.59 3.08 -5.38
CA PHE A 136 -4.47 1.96 -5.04
C PHE A 136 -4.96 2.01 -3.60
N SER A 137 -4.09 2.39 -2.67
CA SER A 137 -4.44 2.50 -1.26
C SER A 137 -5.48 3.58 -1.00
N LEU A 138 -5.31 4.74 -1.63
CA LEU A 138 -6.26 5.84 -1.51
C LEU A 138 -7.61 5.46 -2.12
N LYS A 139 -7.59 4.85 -3.31
CA LYS A 139 -8.81 4.37 -3.97
C LYS A 139 -9.56 3.35 -3.11
N GLN A 140 -8.85 2.38 -2.54
CA GLN A 140 -9.43 1.37 -1.66
C GLN A 140 -10.02 2.00 -0.40
N TYR A 141 -9.27 2.91 0.24
CA TYR A 141 -9.73 3.64 1.42
C TYR A 141 -11.02 4.41 1.15
N LEU A 142 -11.07 5.18 0.06
CA LEU A 142 -12.25 5.96 -0.32
C LEU A 142 -13.44 5.06 -0.63
N SER A 143 -13.24 4.00 -1.39
CA SER A 143 -14.32 3.06 -1.76
C SER A 143 -14.94 2.39 -0.54
N TYR A 144 -14.14 2.10 0.48
CA TYR A 144 -14.60 1.46 1.71
C TYR A 144 -15.29 2.44 2.67
N ASN A 145 -14.66 3.60 2.91
CA ASN A 145 -15.15 4.54 3.93
C ASN A 145 -16.25 5.48 3.39
N TYR A 146 -16.25 5.73 2.09
CA TYR A 146 -17.20 6.65 1.42
C TYR A 146 -17.91 5.95 0.25
N PRO A 147 -18.73 4.93 0.51
CA PRO A 147 -19.34 4.10 -0.55
C PRO A 147 -20.31 4.86 -1.46
N LYS A 148 -20.74 6.06 -1.05
CA LYS A 148 -21.59 6.95 -1.86
C LYS A 148 -20.77 7.83 -2.82
N TRP A 149 -19.46 7.87 -2.70
CA TRP A 149 -18.62 8.72 -3.53
C TRP A 149 -18.33 8.05 -4.87
N THR A 150 -18.24 8.87 -5.92
CA THR A 150 -17.73 8.47 -7.21
C THR A 150 -16.25 8.83 -7.29
N ILE A 151 -15.39 7.85 -7.58
CA ILE A 151 -13.94 8.06 -7.63
C ILE A 151 -13.52 8.16 -9.10
N LEU A 152 -12.91 9.28 -9.47
CA LEU A 152 -12.36 9.53 -10.80
C LEU A 152 -10.83 9.56 -10.72
N GLU A 153 -10.21 8.71 -11.50
CA GLU A 153 -8.75 8.60 -11.60
C GLU A 153 -8.22 9.45 -12.76
N TYR A 154 -7.21 10.25 -12.49
CA TYR A 154 -6.57 11.14 -13.45
C TYR A 154 -5.10 10.78 -13.66
N PRO A 155 -4.50 11.05 -14.84
CA PRO A 155 -3.13 10.67 -15.15
C PRO A 155 -2.08 11.24 -14.19
N SER A 156 -2.37 12.40 -13.60
CA SER A 156 -1.48 13.07 -12.65
C SER A 156 -2.24 13.77 -11.52
N ALA A 157 -1.55 14.12 -10.45
CA ALA A 157 -2.10 14.95 -9.38
C ALA A 157 -2.54 16.33 -9.91
N ASN A 158 -1.79 16.92 -10.85
CA ASN A 158 -2.15 18.20 -11.47
C ASN A 158 -3.46 18.11 -12.25
N ASP A 159 -3.70 17.02 -12.98
CA ASP A 159 -4.96 16.80 -13.71
C ASP A 159 -6.14 16.62 -12.75
N ALA A 160 -5.94 15.89 -11.66
CA ALA A 160 -6.94 15.72 -10.62
C ALA A 160 -7.29 17.06 -9.92
N ILE A 161 -6.29 17.86 -9.59
CA ILE A 161 -6.49 19.22 -9.03
C ILE A 161 -7.22 20.11 -10.04
N LYS A 162 -6.86 20.04 -11.31
CA LYS A 162 -7.55 20.79 -12.37
C LYS A 162 -9.03 20.39 -12.48
N ALA A 163 -9.33 19.10 -12.41
CA ALA A 163 -10.70 18.60 -12.42
C ALA A 163 -11.53 19.18 -11.26
N MET A 164 -10.98 19.22 -10.05
CA MET A 164 -11.61 19.86 -8.90
C MET A 164 -11.83 21.36 -9.12
N ARG A 165 -10.81 22.06 -9.60
CA ARG A 165 -10.89 23.53 -9.86
C ARG A 165 -11.92 23.88 -10.94
N THR A 166 -12.10 23.05 -11.93
CA THR A 166 -13.07 23.26 -13.05
C THR A 166 -14.46 22.75 -12.73
N GLY A 167 -14.67 22.12 -11.57
CA GLY A 167 -15.96 21.58 -11.16
C GLY A 167 -16.28 20.21 -11.78
N SER A 168 -15.32 19.57 -12.48
CA SER A 168 -15.48 18.18 -12.97
C SER A 168 -15.43 17.15 -11.84
N ALA A 169 -14.87 17.53 -10.68
CA ALA A 169 -14.92 16.80 -9.42
C ALA A 169 -15.26 17.76 -8.29
N ASP A 170 -15.87 17.23 -7.23
CA ASP A 170 -16.24 18.00 -6.05
C ASP A 170 -15.04 18.28 -5.15
N CYS A 171 -14.11 17.34 -5.11
CA CYS A 171 -12.88 17.47 -4.35
C CYS A 171 -11.72 16.73 -5.02
N TYR A 172 -10.50 17.13 -4.65
CA TYR A 172 -9.27 16.38 -4.88
C TYR A 172 -8.84 15.76 -3.55
N VAL A 173 -8.61 14.45 -3.53
CA VAL A 173 -8.17 13.75 -2.33
C VAL A 173 -6.73 13.31 -2.50
N MET A 174 -5.94 13.53 -1.44
CA MET A 174 -4.53 13.19 -1.39
C MET A 174 -4.16 12.56 -0.04
N ARG A 175 -3.07 11.81 -0.04
CA ARG A 175 -2.42 11.47 1.23
C ARG A 175 -1.71 12.70 1.77
N ALA A 176 -1.94 13.00 3.04
CA ALA A 176 -1.22 14.00 3.79
C ALA A 176 -0.21 13.28 4.70
N GLY A 177 1.06 13.49 4.43
CA GLY A 177 2.18 12.94 5.22
C GLY A 177 2.59 13.87 6.32
#